data_39ff651268f0b1eee86f692dfdd93f50
#
_entry.id   39ff651268f0b1eee86f692dfdd93f50
#
_cell.length_a   1.000
_cell.length_b   1.000
_cell.length_c   1.000
_cell.angle_alpha   90.00
_cell.angle_beta   90.00
_cell.angle_gamma   90.00
#
_symmetry.space_group_name_H-M   'P 1'
#
loop_
_entity.id
_entity.type
_entity.pdbx_description
1 polymer ?
#
loop_
_entity_poly.entity_id
_entity_poly.type
_entity_poly.pdbx_seq_one_letter_code
_entity_poly.pdbx_strand_id
1 'polypeptide(L)'
;MDNQVLLLLVEDEALIRMMLEDELADAGFAPVAAADGSRALAELEANPKRFRGVVTDIRLGRGPNGWEIARRARELVPDMPVVYVSGDSAYEWTARGVPNSVMVAKPFNPAQVITAVSALLDQSDAR
;
A
#
# COMPACT_ATOMS: atom_id res chain seq x y z
N MET A 1 15.68 -8.41 -18.44
CA MET A 1 14.50 -7.58 -18.67
C MET A 1 13.63 -7.60 -17.45
N ASP A 2 13.43 -6.48 -16.91
CA ASP A 2 12.78 -6.39 -15.64
C ASP A 2 11.34 -5.92 -15.77
N ASN A 3 10.40 -6.83 -15.59
CA ASN A 3 8.99 -6.53 -15.60
C ASN A 3 8.43 -6.59 -14.19
N GLN A 4 9.23 -6.15 -13.21
CA GLN A 4 8.81 -6.18 -11.83
C GLN A 4 7.69 -5.20 -11.59
N VAL A 5 6.68 -5.65 -10.84
CA VAL A 5 5.58 -4.81 -10.39
C VAL A 5 5.95 -4.29 -9.01
N LEU A 6 6.44 -3.06 -8.96
CA LEU A 6 6.86 -2.44 -7.71
C LEU A 6 5.66 -1.97 -6.92
N LEU A 7 5.65 -2.32 -5.65
CA LEU A 7 4.63 -1.86 -4.70
C LEU A 7 5.32 -1.18 -3.54
N LEU A 8 4.80 -0.04 -3.11
CA LEU A 8 5.27 0.59 -1.89
C LEU A 8 4.55 -0.06 -0.72
N LEU A 9 5.29 -0.64 0.20
CA LEU A 9 4.76 -1.30 1.39
C LEU A 9 5.14 -0.50 2.62
N VAL A 10 4.15 0.03 3.31
CA VAL A 10 4.36 0.89 4.48
C VAL A 10 3.80 0.23 5.72
N GLU A 11 4.66 -0.17 6.62
CA GLU A 11 4.30 -0.88 7.85
C GLU A 11 5.38 -0.66 8.90
N ASP A 12 5.01 -0.15 10.07
CA ASP A 12 5.99 0.14 11.12
C ASP A 12 6.35 -1.08 11.98
N GLU A 13 5.49 -2.09 12.05
CA GLU A 13 5.81 -3.32 12.77
C GLU A 13 6.70 -4.21 11.92
N ALA A 14 7.93 -4.45 12.40
CA ALA A 14 8.93 -5.16 11.61
C ALA A 14 8.50 -6.56 11.20
N LEU A 15 7.87 -7.31 12.11
CA LEU A 15 7.47 -8.69 11.79
C LEU A 15 6.36 -8.72 10.73
N ILE A 16 5.39 -7.83 10.84
CA ILE A 16 4.30 -7.76 9.85
C ILE A 16 4.87 -7.30 8.51
N ARG A 17 5.77 -6.31 8.53
CA ARG A 17 6.40 -5.81 7.31
C ARG A 17 7.16 -6.93 6.59
N MET A 18 7.97 -7.69 7.33
CA MET A 18 8.74 -8.79 6.76
C MET A 18 7.83 -9.89 6.19
N MET A 19 6.76 -10.21 6.92
CA MET A 19 5.80 -11.19 6.45
C MET A 19 5.15 -10.75 5.14
N LEU A 20 4.73 -9.49 5.06
CA LEU A 20 4.10 -8.97 3.85
C LEU A 20 5.09 -8.87 2.68
N GLU A 21 6.34 -8.48 2.97
CA GLU A 21 7.37 -8.48 1.94
C GLU A 21 7.54 -9.86 1.32
N ASP A 22 7.64 -10.89 2.16
CA ASP A 22 7.81 -12.26 1.69
C ASP A 22 6.62 -12.74 0.87
N GLU A 23 5.41 -12.48 1.36
CA GLU A 23 4.20 -12.93 0.69
C GLU A 23 3.99 -12.20 -0.64
N LEU A 24 4.25 -10.91 -0.69
CA LEU A 24 4.15 -10.14 -1.92
C LEU A 24 5.19 -10.60 -2.94
N ALA A 25 6.42 -10.86 -2.48
CA ALA A 25 7.48 -11.35 -3.36
C ALA A 25 7.12 -12.73 -3.92
N ASP A 26 6.59 -13.62 -3.09
CA ASP A 26 6.18 -14.96 -3.52
C ASP A 26 5.06 -14.88 -4.56
N ALA A 27 4.23 -13.85 -4.50
CA ALA A 27 3.14 -13.65 -5.46
C ALA A 27 3.61 -12.96 -6.75
N GLY A 28 4.89 -12.65 -6.87
CA GLY A 28 5.46 -12.08 -8.09
C GLY A 28 5.61 -10.57 -8.09
N PHE A 29 5.34 -9.91 -6.97
CA PHE A 29 5.52 -8.46 -6.85
C PHE A 29 6.90 -8.13 -6.32
N ALA A 30 7.29 -6.86 -6.47
CA ALA A 30 8.56 -6.35 -5.93
C ALA A 30 8.25 -5.27 -4.89
N PRO A 31 8.14 -5.63 -3.61
CA PRO A 31 7.85 -4.65 -2.57
C PRO A 31 9.06 -3.78 -2.25
N VAL A 32 8.82 -2.48 -2.12
CA VAL A 32 9.76 -1.51 -1.58
C VAL A 32 9.22 -1.12 -0.22
N ALA A 33 9.89 -1.55 0.84
CA ALA A 33 9.37 -1.40 2.19
C ALA A 33 9.81 -0.09 2.82
N ALA A 34 8.88 0.56 3.51
CA ALA A 34 9.14 1.74 4.31
C ALA A 34 8.60 1.52 5.71
N ALA A 35 9.39 1.86 6.72
CA ALA A 35 9.04 1.61 8.11
C ALA A 35 8.20 2.73 8.73
N ASP A 36 8.09 3.87 8.06
CA ASP A 36 7.31 5.00 8.56
C ASP A 36 6.80 5.85 7.40
N GLY A 37 5.91 6.78 7.73
CA GLY A 37 5.28 7.63 6.72
C GLY A 37 6.23 8.59 6.03
N SER A 38 7.24 9.10 6.75
CA SER A 38 8.20 10.02 6.15
C SER A 38 9.02 9.34 5.08
N ARG A 39 9.46 8.11 5.34
CA ARG A 39 10.21 7.32 4.34
C ARG A 39 9.33 6.97 3.15
N ALA A 40 8.06 6.63 3.42
CA ALA A 40 7.11 6.32 2.34
C ALA A 40 6.92 7.52 1.41
N LEU A 41 6.73 8.71 1.98
CA LEU A 41 6.58 9.92 1.17
C LEU A 41 7.85 10.22 0.37
N ALA A 42 9.03 10.02 0.97
CA ALA A 42 10.28 10.22 0.26
C ALA A 42 10.38 9.31 -0.97
N GLU A 43 9.98 8.05 -0.83
CA GLU A 43 9.98 7.12 -1.95
C GLU A 43 9.01 7.55 -3.05
N LEU A 44 7.80 7.96 -2.66
CA LEU A 44 6.80 8.42 -3.61
C LEU A 44 7.26 9.67 -4.35
N GLU A 45 7.80 10.65 -3.63
CA GLU A 45 8.20 11.92 -4.22
C GLU A 45 9.40 11.76 -5.16
N ALA A 46 10.29 10.81 -4.87
CA ALA A 46 11.47 10.59 -5.69
C ALA A 46 11.12 10.07 -7.09
N ASN A 47 10.18 9.13 -7.18
CA ASN A 47 9.75 8.58 -8.47
C ASN A 47 8.40 7.90 -8.31
N PRO A 48 7.31 8.68 -8.33
CA PRO A 48 5.97 8.13 -8.06
C PRO A 48 5.50 7.13 -9.12
N LYS A 49 5.91 7.32 -10.37
CA LYS A 49 5.40 6.50 -11.48
C LYS A 49 6.01 5.11 -11.52
N ARG A 50 7.06 4.85 -10.75
CA ARG A 50 7.62 3.49 -10.71
C ARG A 50 6.75 2.54 -9.90
N PHE A 51 5.88 3.07 -9.03
CA PHE A 51 5.01 2.24 -8.20
C PHE A 51 3.71 1.92 -8.90
N ARG A 52 3.37 0.64 -8.91
CA ARG A 52 2.10 0.16 -9.45
C ARG A 52 1.01 0.13 -8.40
N GLY A 53 1.36 0.28 -7.14
CA GLY A 53 0.40 0.32 -6.06
C GLY A 53 1.06 0.63 -4.73
N VAL A 54 0.21 0.91 -3.74
CA VAL A 54 0.61 1.20 -2.36
C VAL A 54 -0.16 0.28 -1.42
N VAL A 55 0.55 -0.39 -0.53
CA VAL A 55 -0.03 -1.16 0.58
C VAL A 55 0.44 -0.47 1.85
N THR A 56 -0.46 0.08 2.64
CA THR A 56 -0.06 0.87 3.80
C THR A 56 -0.92 0.60 5.02
N ASP A 57 -0.26 0.48 6.18
CA ASP A 57 -0.94 0.59 7.46
C ASP A 57 -1.40 2.04 7.64
N ILE A 58 -2.34 2.25 8.53
CA ILE A 58 -2.88 3.58 8.82
C ILE A 58 -2.06 4.28 9.90
N ARG A 59 -1.87 3.61 11.05
CA ARG A 59 -1.11 4.18 12.17
C ARG A 59 0.35 3.80 12.03
N LEU A 60 1.16 4.80 11.74
CA LEU A 60 2.58 4.61 11.45
C LEU A 60 3.49 5.34 12.44
N GLY A 61 2.98 5.63 13.64
CA GLY A 61 3.73 6.35 14.63
C GLY A 61 3.82 7.83 14.30
N ARG A 62 5.00 8.41 14.47
CA ARG A 62 5.20 9.83 14.17
C ARG A 62 5.23 10.07 12.67
N GLY A 63 4.82 11.25 12.29
CA GLY A 63 4.82 11.67 10.89
C GLY A 63 3.52 11.30 10.17
N PRO A 64 3.54 11.28 8.85
CA PRO A 64 2.33 11.02 8.07
C PRO A 64 1.75 9.63 8.33
N ASN A 65 0.42 9.56 8.38
CA ASN A 65 -0.30 8.30 8.52
C ASN A 65 -0.66 7.73 7.15
N GLY A 66 -1.29 6.55 7.14
CA GLY A 66 -1.64 5.88 5.89
C GLY A 66 -2.64 6.64 5.04
N TRP A 67 -3.57 7.37 5.66
CA TRP A 67 -4.51 8.21 4.91
C TRP A 67 -3.77 9.29 4.12
N GLU A 68 -2.80 9.94 4.75
CA GLU A 68 -2.01 11.00 4.13
C GLU A 68 -1.12 10.46 3.01
N ILE A 69 -0.51 9.29 3.22
CA ILE A 69 0.31 8.65 2.20
C ILE A 69 -0.51 8.34 0.95
N ALA A 70 -1.69 7.78 1.15
CA ALA A 70 -2.57 7.43 0.03
C ALA A 70 -3.03 8.66 -0.73
N ARG A 71 -3.40 9.73 -0.02
CA ARG A 71 -3.80 10.97 -0.67
C ARG A 71 -2.67 11.54 -1.51
N ARG A 72 -1.45 11.53 -0.95
CA ARG A 72 -0.28 12.03 -1.70
C ARG A 72 0.00 11.17 -2.92
N ALA A 73 -0.12 9.85 -2.78
CA ALA A 73 0.06 8.95 -3.92
C ALA A 73 -0.92 9.29 -5.05
N ARG A 74 -2.17 9.57 -4.71
CA ARG A 74 -3.21 9.93 -5.70
C ARG A 74 -3.02 11.33 -6.27
N GLU A 75 -2.40 12.24 -5.53
CA GLU A 75 -2.01 13.54 -6.07
C GLU A 75 -0.92 13.39 -7.12
N LEU A 76 0.02 12.50 -6.90
CA LEU A 76 1.13 12.26 -7.81
C LEU A 76 0.75 11.36 -8.99
N VAL A 77 -0.08 10.35 -8.74
CA VAL A 77 -0.57 9.40 -9.75
C VAL A 77 -2.06 9.20 -9.48
N PRO A 78 -2.95 9.87 -10.22
CA PRO A 78 -4.37 9.94 -9.86
C PRO A 78 -5.11 8.61 -9.74
N ASP A 79 -4.66 7.57 -10.42
CA ASP A 79 -5.29 6.26 -10.36
C ASP A 79 -4.45 5.21 -9.64
N MET A 80 -3.52 5.64 -8.79
CA MET A 80 -2.66 4.73 -8.02
C MET A 80 -3.51 3.75 -7.21
N PRO A 81 -3.36 2.43 -7.42
CA PRO A 81 -4.02 1.43 -6.58
C PRO A 81 -3.56 1.55 -5.13
N VAL A 82 -4.51 1.54 -4.19
CA VAL A 82 -4.21 1.67 -2.76
C VAL A 82 -4.94 0.59 -1.98
N VAL A 83 -4.19 -0.15 -1.18
CA VAL A 83 -4.72 -1.10 -0.20
C VAL A 83 -4.30 -0.65 1.18
N TYR A 84 -5.27 -0.42 2.05
CA TYR A 84 -5.01 -0.09 3.46
C TYR A 84 -5.06 -1.37 4.28
N VAL A 85 -4.24 -1.41 5.32
CA VAL A 85 -4.26 -2.48 6.31
C VAL A 85 -4.38 -1.83 7.68
N SER A 86 -5.35 -2.23 8.50
CA SER A 86 -5.56 -1.56 9.78
C SER A 86 -6.16 -2.48 10.83
N GLY A 87 -5.67 -2.32 12.08
CA GLY A 87 -6.22 -3.04 13.22
C GLY A 87 -7.39 -2.33 13.88
N ASP A 88 -7.40 -0.99 13.86
CA ASP A 88 -8.37 -0.22 14.64
C ASP A 88 -8.96 0.98 13.91
N SER A 89 -8.54 1.25 12.69
CA SER A 89 -8.99 2.42 11.93
C SER A 89 -9.86 2.06 10.73
N ALA A 90 -10.19 0.79 10.56
CA ALA A 90 -10.94 0.34 9.37
C ALA A 90 -12.30 1.04 9.26
N TYR A 91 -12.95 1.36 10.39
CA TYR A 91 -14.25 2.01 10.38
C TYR A 91 -14.20 3.43 9.79
N GLU A 92 -13.02 4.03 9.71
CA GLU A 92 -12.87 5.37 9.15
C GLU A 92 -12.69 5.37 7.63
N TRP A 93 -12.57 4.20 7.02
CA TRP A 93 -12.25 4.08 5.59
C TRP A 93 -13.24 4.82 4.70
N THR A 94 -14.52 4.69 4.97
CA THR A 94 -15.55 5.33 4.14
C THR A 94 -15.37 6.84 4.10
N ALA A 95 -14.96 7.44 5.22
CA ALA A 95 -14.79 8.90 5.32
C ALA A 95 -13.41 9.37 4.88
N ARG A 96 -12.36 8.56 5.09
CA ARG A 96 -10.97 9.01 4.94
C ARG A 96 -10.21 8.33 3.82
N GLY A 97 -10.66 7.16 3.35
CA GLY A 97 -9.97 6.44 2.30
C GLY A 97 -10.11 7.12 0.94
N VAL A 98 -9.08 7.00 0.11
CA VAL A 98 -9.19 7.51 -1.26
C VAL A 98 -10.19 6.65 -2.05
N PRO A 99 -10.85 7.22 -3.06
CA PRO A 99 -11.80 6.45 -3.88
C PRO A 99 -11.13 5.24 -4.54
N ASN A 100 -11.89 4.17 -4.72
CA ASN A 100 -11.42 2.95 -5.38
C ASN A 100 -10.23 2.32 -4.67
N SER A 101 -10.19 2.40 -3.35
CA SER A 101 -9.22 1.71 -2.52
C SER A 101 -9.88 0.52 -1.83
N VAL A 102 -9.06 -0.34 -1.22
CA VAL A 102 -9.53 -1.50 -0.46
C VAL A 102 -8.97 -1.43 0.96
N MET A 103 -9.78 -1.78 1.93
CA MET A 103 -9.37 -1.88 3.33
C MET A 103 -9.35 -3.34 3.75
N VAL A 104 -8.22 -3.78 4.28
CA VAL A 104 -8.06 -5.13 4.85
C VAL A 104 -7.87 -4.96 6.36
N ALA A 105 -8.80 -5.49 7.14
CA ALA A 105 -8.75 -5.36 8.61
C ALA A 105 -7.83 -6.42 9.22
N LYS A 106 -7.04 -5.99 10.21
CA LYS A 106 -6.23 -6.91 11.03
C LYS A 106 -7.12 -7.57 12.08
N PRO A 107 -6.89 -8.81 12.49
CA PRO A 107 -5.91 -9.72 11.93
C PRO A 107 -6.32 -10.20 10.55
N PHE A 108 -5.36 -10.35 9.65
CA PHE A 108 -5.65 -10.74 8.29
C PHE A 108 -4.81 -11.93 7.87
N ASN A 109 -5.31 -12.66 6.86
CA ASN A 109 -4.52 -13.64 6.15
C ASN A 109 -3.78 -12.89 5.03
N PRO A 110 -2.48 -13.10 4.84
CA PRO A 110 -1.74 -12.43 3.76
C PRO A 110 -2.38 -12.58 2.38
N ALA A 111 -3.07 -13.70 2.13
CA ALA A 111 -3.78 -13.89 0.87
C ALA A 111 -4.84 -12.81 0.61
N GLN A 112 -5.42 -12.23 1.65
CA GLN A 112 -6.41 -11.15 1.51
C GLN A 112 -5.76 -9.90 0.92
N VAL A 113 -4.52 -9.59 1.35
CA VAL A 113 -3.78 -8.44 0.82
C VAL A 113 -3.40 -8.70 -0.63
N ILE A 114 -2.91 -9.89 -0.95
CA ILE A 114 -2.54 -10.28 -2.31
C ILE A 114 -3.75 -10.18 -3.23
N THR A 115 -4.91 -10.70 -2.80
CA THR A 115 -6.14 -10.65 -3.58
C THR A 115 -6.56 -9.20 -3.85
N ALA A 116 -6.49 -8.34 -2.82
CA ALA A 116 -6.87 -6.93 -2.96
C ALA A 116 -5.96 -6.21 -3.95
N VAL A 117 -4.65 -6.42 -3.83
CA VAL A 117 -3.67 -5.81 -4.74
C VAL A 117 -3.93 -6.29 -6.16
N SER A 118 -4.07 -7.59 -6.37
CA SER A 118 -4.27 -8.17 -7.69
C SER A 118 -5.54 -7.64 -8.35
N ALA A 119 -6.63 -7.53 -7.59
CA ALA A 119 -7.89 -7.03 -8.11
C ALA A 119 -7.78 -5.57 -8.57
N LEU A 120 -7.11 -4.74 -7.77
CA LEU A 120 -6.93 -3.33 -8.12
C LEU A 120 -6.01 -3.16 -9.33
N LEU A 121 -4.97 -3.96 -9.44
CA LEU A 121 -4.08 -3.91 -10.60
C LEU A 121 -4.80 -4.35 -11.87
N ASP A 122 -5.64 -5.37 -11.79
CA ASP A 122 -6.44 -5.81 -12.93
C ASP A 122 -7.38 -4.71 -13.40
N GLN A 123 -8.02 -4.00 -12.48
CA GLN A 123 -8.88 -2.87 -12.82
C GLN A 123 -8.10 -1.75 -13.49
N SER A 124 -6.92 -1.44 -12.97
CA SER A 124 -6.06 -0.40 -13.52
C SER A 124 -5.60 -0.76 -14.93
N ASP A 125 -5.21 -2.00 -15.13
CA ASP A 125 -4.73 -2.48 -16.43
C ASP A 125 -5.85 -2.58 -17.49
N ALA A 126 -7.09 -2.71 -17.05
CA ALA A 126 -8.24 -2.82 -17.95
C ALA A 126 -8.70 -1.47 -18.53
N ARG A 127 -8.17 -0.36 -18.06
CA ARG A 127 -8.56 0.98 -18.49
C ARG A 127 -7.89 1.40 -19.78
#